data_1e8899425203e430e33be87aaad45a52
#
_entry.id   1e8899425203e430e33be87aaad45a52
#
_cell.length_a   1.000
_cell.length_b   1.000
_cell.length_c   1.000
_cell.angle_alpha   90.00
_cell.angle_beta   90.00
_cell.angle_gamma   90.00
#
_symmetry.space_group_name_H-M   'P 1'
#
loop_
_entity.id
_entity.type
_entity.pdbx_description
1 polymer ?
#
loop_
_entity_poly.entity_id
_entity_poly.type
_entity_poly.pdbx_seq_one_letter_code
_entity_poly.pdbx_strand_id
1 'polypeptide(L)'
;MSAPKPWTCTGKDKNGNPAASGEHPPHTNYGPFCTYGSCTLSREEVVSDKQTGPGGNKFLIPGAIAVGVLALVGGGMALLSPGGDVVARRGGSEMTPAGGNCLAGEFEGFISEQASQGRFISQGEQVLLTGTQPQNISQKRDAAQSFQNGDWQRALEQYQFAASSDPNDPEAKIYLNNARARLRSKALPRTIAVAIPISSNPDEAREILRGVALSQDQFNNSSPTPDCLMEVALVDVDRSEESIEIAEDLIASSQVLGLIGHGSDEYAQEAVQVYQDNGLTVVSPLTMSVSMSPTGTSVLRVLPYQEGSGQMLDGYLKRSSESLIEHASRELPSPPVVSVFFNSDVAYSRRMKDSFISTLQEKGVSVTPLDILSDISASSGGDASNMIRSATQAGANTAYLALTRGRINSALAIARANAAQNNPLLLLGADELFSPSLLIEGGSAIEGMVLAIPWSWSPEDPFAQQSAAMWQGRVSWRTATAFDATEALAGALKRQNDNEDGGLNRAEVVNRLRQGQPISGVAADFNVFAQGIPLVEAVRGEGGPSGSNYRFDPIDNRETNE
;
A
#
# COMPACT_ATOMS: atom_id res chain seq x y z
N MET A 1 -22.71 2.05 17.03
CA MET A 1 -23.80 2.58 16.16
C MET A 1 -23.94 1.65 14.99
N SER A 2 -25.14 1.20 14.59
CA SER A 2 -25.29 0.27 13.46
C SER A 2 -24.81 0.93 12.16
N ALA A 3 -24.04 0.21 11.36
CA ALA A 3 -23.57 0.66 10.05
C ALA A 3 -24.71 1.24 9.21
N PRO A 4 -24.51 2.32 8.49
CA PRO A 4 -25.53 2.91 7.64
C PRO A 4 -25.92 1.89 6.57
N LYS A 5 -27.23 1.60 6.46
CA LYS A 5 -27.75 0.66 5.48
C LYS A 5 -27.43 1.16 4.06
N PRO A 6 -27.08 0.24 3.13
CA PRO A 6 -26.85 0.65 1.73
C PRO A 6 -28.10 1.32 1.13
N TRP A 7 -27.88 2.22 0.20
CA TRP A 7 -28.94 2.96 -0.51
C TRP A 7 -28.65 3.04 -2.00
N THR A 8 -29.70 3.15 -2.81
CA THR A 8 -29.56 3.14 -4.27
C THR A 8 -29.85 4.52 -4.84
N CYS A 9 -28.94 5.02 -5.67
CA CYS A 9 -29.08 6.25 -6.43
C CYS A 9 -29.29 5.94 -7.91
N THR A 10 -30.12 6.73 -8.56
CA THR A 10 -30.34 6.68 -10.03
C THR A 10 -30.03 8.01 -10.71
N GLY A 11 -29.30 8.89 -10.04
CA GLY A 11 -29.05 10.26 -10.49
C GLY A 11 -30.26 11.17 -10.34
N LYS A 12 -31.25 10.81 -9.50
CA LYS A 12 -32.42 11.62 -9.14
C LYS A 12 -32.52 11.81 -7.64
N ASP A 13 -32.97 13.00 -7.25
CA ASP A 13 -33.32 13.26 -5.86
C ASP A 13 -34.66 12.57 -5.48
N LYS A 14 -35.04 12.64 -4.20
CA LYS A 14 -36.29 12.07 -3.67
C LYS A 14 -37.57 12.67 -4.27
N ASN A 15 -37.48 13.79 -4.96
CA ASN A 15 -38.57 14.47 -5.65
C ASN A 15 -38.59 14.15 -7.16
N GLY A 16 -37.62 13.35 -7.65
CA GLY A 16 -37.51 12.94 -9.04
C GLY A 16 -36.72 13.90 -9.92
N ASN A 17 -36.09 14.93 -9.37
CA ASN A 17 -35.27 15.86 -10.14
C ASN A 17 -33.90 15.24 -10.41
N PRO A 18 -33.39 15.34 -11.66
CA PRO A 18 -32.09 14.81 -11.99
C PRO A 18 -30.96 15.60 -11.32
N ALA A 19 -29.88 14.91 -10.94
CA ALA A 19 -28.64 15.55 -10.54
C ALA A 19 -28.06 16.43 -11.65
N ALA A 20 -27.18 17.34 -11.30
CA ALA A 20 -26.48 18.19 -12.28
C ALA A 20 -25.71 17.37 -13.34
N SER A 21 -25.26 16.17 -12.97
CA SER A 21 -24.61 15.18 -13.85
C SER A 21 -25.59 14.35 -14.70
N GLY A 22 -26.91 14.50 -14.51
CA GLY A 22 -27.95 13.72 -15.16
C GLY A 22 -28.32 12.43 -14.44
N GLU A 23 -29.22 11.67 -15.08
CA GLU A 23 -29.65 10.34 -14.61
C GLU A 23 -28.60 9.29 -14.96
N HIS A 24 -28.50 8.25 -14.13
CA HIS A 24 -27.60 7.10 -14.37
C HIS A 24 -28.30 5.78 -13.97
N PRO A 25 -27.77 4.61 -14.40
CA PRO A 25 -28.27 3.32 -13.95
C PRO A 25 -28.28 3.19 -12.42
N PRO A 26 -29.18 2.38 -11.84
CA PRO A 26 -29.22 2.18 -10.39
C PRO A 26 -27.84 1.79 -9.84
N HIS A 27 -27.34 2.57 -8.89
CA HIS A 27 -26.04 2.37 -8.26
C HIS A 27 -26.19 2.31 -6.74
N THR A 28 -25.66 1.25 -6.12
CA THR A 28 -25.73 1.04 -4.68
C THR A 28 -24.58 1.74 -3.97
N ASN A 29 -24.90 2.56 -2.99
CA ASN A 29 -23.95 3.34 -2.22
C ASN A 29 -23.97 2.92 -0.76
N TYR A 30 -22.80 2.93 -0.12
CA TYR A 30 -22.60 2.60 1.29
C TYR A 30 -22.24 3.86 2.11
N GLY A 31 -21.78 4.92 1.47
CA GLY A 31 -21.42 6.21 2.06
C GLY A 31 -22.53 7.24 2.01
N PRO A 32 -22.26 8.49 2.47
CA PRO A 32 -23.24 9.57 2.50
C PRO A 32 -23.56 10.17 1.11
N PHE A 33 -22.73 9.94 0.11
CA PHE A 33 -22.88 10.47 -1.24
C PHE A 33 -22.94 9.39 -2.31
N CYS A 34 -23.54 9.72 -3.47
CA CYS A 34 -23.52 8.84 -4.63
C CYS A 34 -22.10 8.79 -5.22
N THR A 35 -21.61 7.58 -5.46
CA THR A 35 -20.26 7.33 -6.01
C THR A 35 -20.26 7.03 -7.52
N TYR A 36 -21.38 7.22 -8.22
CA TYR A 36 -21.48 6.98 -9.65
C TYR A 36 -21.01 8.21 -10.45
N GLY A 37 -19.85 8.12 -11.06
CA GLY A 37 -19.28 9.16 -11.93
C GLY A 37 -19.24 10.54 -11.26
N SER A 38 -19.81 11.55 -11.90
CA SER A 38 -19.91 12.93 -11.40
C SER A 38 -21.22 13.24 -10.65
N CYS A 39 -21.94 12.21 -10.19
CA CYS A 39 -23.18 12.41 -9.42
C CYS A 39 -22.86 13.01 -8.06
N THR A 40 -23.50 14.13 -7.71
CA THR A 40 -23.26 14.86 -6.46
C THR A 40 -24.35 14.66 -5.40
N LEU A 41 -25.34 13.80 -5.66
CA LEU A 41 -26.46 13.59 -4.73
C LEU A 41 -26.02 12.88 -3.47
N SER A 42 -26.45 13.40 -2.34
CA SER A 42 -26.28 12.77 -1.03
C SER A 42 -27.41 11.78 -0.72
N ARG A 43 -27.17 10.90 0.26
CA ARG A 43 -28.19 9.96 0.76
C ARG A 43 -29.47 10.67 1.21
N GLU A 44 -29.37 11.80 1.90
CA GLU A 44 -30.50 12.57 2.39
C GLU A 44 -31.36 13.18 1.27
N GLU A 45 -30.73 13.44 0.13
CA GLU A 45 -31.43 13.95 -1.06
C GLU A 45 -32.19 12.84 -1.80
N VAL A 46 -31.72 11.59 -1.75
CA VAL A 46 -32.30 10.46 -2.47
C VAL A 46 -33.24 9.62 -1.62
N VAL A 47 -32.90 9.39 -0.34
CA VAL A 47 -33.66 8.52 0.57
C VAL A 47 -34.56 9.38 1.45
N SER A 48 -35.89 9.21 1.32
CA SER A 48 -36.84 9.83 2.25
C SER A 48 -36.98 8.97 3.51
N ASP A 49 -36.53 9.43 4.65
CA ASP A 49 -36.82 8.83 5.97
C ASP A 49 -38.32 9.03 6.30
N LYS A 50 -39.16 8.16 5.78
CA LYS A 50 -40.50 8.00 6.34
C LYS A 50 -40.39 7.05 7.54
N GLN A 51 -40.31 7.62 8.72
CA GLN A 51 -40.68 6.92 9.95
C GLN A 51 -42.14 6.47 9.83
N THR A 52 -42.38 5.19 9.62
CA THR A 52 -43.71 4.61 9.82
C THR A 52 -43.82 4.15 11.26
N GLY A 53 -44.61 4.90 12.05
CA GLY A 53 -45.17 4.41 13.29
C GLY A 53 -46.15 3.26 13.03
N PRO A 54 -46.53 2.49 14.09
CA PRO A 54 -47.26 1.24 13.95
C PRO A 54 -48.76 1.46 13.73
N GLY A 55 -49.29 1.01 12.59
CA GLY A 55 -50.73 1.04 12.35
C GLY A 55 -51.07 0.19 11.12
N GLY A 56 -51.71 -0.97 11.38
CA GLY A 56 -52.03 -1.99 10.43
C GLY A 56 -52.94 -1.57 9.29
N ASN A 57 -52.89 -2.32 8.21
CA ASN A 57 -53.99 -3.11 7.68
C ASN A 57 -53.59 -3.92 6.44
N LYS A 58 -54.22 -5.09 6.41
CA LYS A 58 -54.19 -6.10 5.38
C LYS A 58 -54.61 -5.57 4.01
N PHE A 59 -53.94 -5.98 2.93
CA PHE A 59 -54.62 -6.31 1.67
C PHE A 59 -53.81 -7.36 0.88
N LEU A 60 -54.47 -8.46 0.72
CA LEU A 60 -54.55 -9.53 -0.28
C LEU A 60 -53.57 -9.57 -1.44
N ILE A 61 -52.93 -10.73 -1.53
CA ILE A 61 -52.31 -11.32 -2.73
C ILE A 61 -53.40 -11.81 -3.68
N PRO A 62 -53.23 -11.78 -5.00
CA PRO A 62 -53.38 -13.05 -5.71
C PRO A 62 -52.29 -13.27 -6.79
N GLY A 63 -51.95 -14.52 -7.00
CA GLY A 63 -51.37 -15.00 -8.25
C GLY A 63 -50.20 -15.96 -8.08
N ALA A 64 -50.49 -17.15 -7.59
CA ALA A 64 -49.60 -18.30 -7.71
C ALA A 64 -49.62 -18.83 -9.17
N ILE A 65 -48.47 -19.17 -9.70
CA ILE A 65 -48.36 -20.21 -10.74
C ILE A 65 -47.26 -21.17 -10.28
N ALA A 66 -47.73 -22.35 -9.90
CA ALA A 66 -46.95 -23.53 -9.65
C ALA A 66 -46.79 -24.34 -10.96
N VAL A 67 -45.58 -24.79 -11.22
CA VAL A 67 -45.27 -25.92 -12.10
C VAL A 67 -44.02 -26.51 -11.49
N GLY A 68 -43.96 -27.65 -10.92
CA GLY A 68 -44.40 -28.94 -11.38
C GLY A 68 -43.20 -29.87 -11.18
N VAL A 69 -43.20 -30.59 -10.03
CA VAL A 69 -42.21 -31.62 -9.67
C VAL A 69 -42.42 -32.81 -10.59
N LEU A 70 -41.36 -33.38 -11.13
CA LEU A 70 -41.31 -34.73 -11.64
C LEU A 70 -40.17 -35.46 -10.98
N ALA A 71 -40.53 -36.21 -9.94
CA ALA A 71 -39.72 -37.26 -9.37
C ALA A 71 -39.81 -38.51 -10.26
N LEU A 72 -38.69 -39.07 -10.64
CA LEU A 72 -38.60 -40.44 -11.12
C LEU A 72 -37.82 -41.26 -10.10
N VAL A 73 -38.59 -42.14 -9.48
CA VAL A 73 -38.15 -43.25 -8.65
C VAL A 73 -37.68 -44.36 -9.58
N GLY A 74 -36.49 -44.85 -9.38
CA GLY A 74 -35.97 -46.05 -10.00
C GLY A 74 -35.15 -46.81 -8.96
N GLY A 75 -35.77 -47.81 -8.39
CA GLY A 75 -35.23 -48.67 -7.37
C GLY A 75 -34.25 -49.70 -7.92
N GLY A 76 -33.35 -50.13 -7.06
CA GLY A 76 -32.46 -51.25 -7.27
C GLY A 76 -31.98 -51.77 -5.91
N MET A 77 -32.42 -52.96 -5.59
CA MET A 77 -32.29 -53.67 -4.33
C MET A 77 -30.88 -53.81 -3.78
N ALA A 78 -30.82 -53.70 -2.49
CA ALA A 78 -29.74 -54.14 -1.63
C ALA A 78 -29.57 -55.65 -1.66
N LEU A 79 -28.33 -56.13 -1.64
CA LEU A 79 -27.94 -57.41 -1.10
C LEU A 79 -26.91 -57.20 0.00
N LEU A 80 -27.27 -57.69 1.14
CA LEU A 80 -26.53 -57.78 2.38
C LEU A 80 -25.25 -58.62 2.22
N SER A 81 -24.16 -58.12 2.76
CA SER A 81 -23.12 -58.98 3.34
C SER A 81 -22.44 -58.24 4.49
N PRO A 82 -22.20 -58.92 5.57
CA PRO A 82 -21.75 -58.31 6.81
C PRO A 82 -20.22 -58.33 6.91
N GLY A 83 -19.67 -57.28 7.51
CA GLY A 83 -18.36 -57.34 8.13
C GLY A 83 -17.21 -56.85 7.25
N GLY A 84 -16.69 -55.71 7.55
CA GLY A 84 -15.44 -55.22 7.10
C GLY A 84 -15.28 -53.74 7.39
N ASP A 85 -14.87 -53.42 8.60
CA ASP A 85 -14.32 -52.11 8.93
C ASP A 85 -13.18 -51.78 7.94
N VAL A 86 -13.48 -50.98 6.95
CA VAL A 86 -12.44 -50.29 6.19
C VAL A 86 -12.18 -48.96 6.89
N VAL A 87 -11.58 -49.05 8.05
CA VAL A 87 -10.70 -47.98 8.52
C VAL A 87 -9.66 -47.82 7.44
N ALA A 88 -9.72 -46.74 6.69
CA ALA A 88 -8.60 -46.27 5.90
C ALA A 88 -7.46 -45.99 6.87
N ARG A 89 -6.70 -47.02 7.17
CA ARG A 89 -5.34 -46.87 7.73
C ARG A 89 -4.54 -46.08 6.73
N ARG A 90 -4.50 -44.76 6.91
CA ARG A 90 -3.29 -44.01 6.57
C ARG A 90 -2.17 -44.77 7.25
N GLY A 91 -1.34 -45.39 6.45
CA GLY A 91 -0.08 -45.98 6.89
C GLY A 91 0.73 -44.91 7.56
N GLY A 92 0.70 -44.87 8.88
CA GLY A 92 1.67 -44.17 9.68
C GLY A 92 2.99 -44.90 9.52
N SER A 93 3.80 -44.52 8.58
CA SER A 93 5.22 -44.52 8.78
C SER A 93 5.47 -43.55 9.90
N GLU A 94 5.89 -44.02 11.06
CA GLU A 94 6.63 -43.22 12.02
C GLU A 94 7.91 -42.78 11.30
N MET A 95 7.79 -41.70 10.50
CA MET A 95 8.95 -40.90 10.14
C MET A 95 9.23 -40.04 11.38
N THR A 96 10.29 -40.40 12.10
CA THR A 96 10.99 -39.45 12.95
C THR A 96 10.99 -38.09 12.26
N PRO A 97 10.57 -37.01 12.90
CA PRO A 97 10.59 -35.70 12.28
C PRO A 97 12.05 -35.34 12.00
N ALA A 98 12.45 -35.49 10.76
CA ALA A 98 13.66 -34.83 10.26
C ALA A 98 13.42 -33.32 10.47
N GLY A 99 14.19 -32.72 11.37
CA GLY A 99 14.06 -31.40 11.94
C GLY A 99 13.79 -30.25 10.96
N GLY A 100 12.54 -30.05 10.64
CA GLY A 100 12.07 -28.86 9.94
C GLY A 100 11.04 -28.18 10.83
N ASN A 101 11.46 -27.14 11.53
CA ASN A 101 10.61 -26.46 12.50
C ASN A 101 9.70 -25.42 11.84
N CYS A 102 8.79 -25.86 11.02
CA CYS A 102 7.61 -25.09 10.64
C CYS A 102 6.70 -24.92 11.86
N LEU A 103 5.81 -23.96 11.83
CA LEU A 103 4.80 -23.82 12.87
C LEU A 103 4.02 -25.12 12.95
N ALA A 104 4.11 -25.80 14.10
CA ALA A 104 3.29 -26.99 14.36
C ALA A 104 1.83 -26.51 14.58
N GLY A 105 0.90 -27.08 13.84
CA GLY A 105 -0.52 -26.76 13.98
C GLY A 105 -1.34 -27.31 12.82
N GLU A 106 -2.63 -27.38 13.04
CA GLU A 106 -3.60 -27.61 11.96
C GLU A 106 -4.03 -26.25 11.39
N PHE A 107 -4.46 -26.23 10.14
CA PHE A 107 -5.03 -25.05 9.53
C PHE A 107 -6.38 -24.72 10.20
N GLU A 108 -6.44 -23.58 10.90
CA GLU A 108 -7.64 -23.15 11.64
C GLU A 108 -8.62 -22.34 10.80
N GLY A 109 -8.40 -22.18 9.51
CA GLY A 109 -9.15 -21.32 8.61
C GLY A 109 -8.38 -20.09 8.15
N PHE A 110 -9.04 -19.21 7.43
CA PHE A 110 -8.46 -17.95 7.00
C PHE A 110 -8.56 -16.88 8.08
N ILE A 111 -7.63 -15.94 8.12
CA ILE A 111 -7.69 -14.81 9.05
C ILE A 111 -8.99 -14.02 8.82
N SER A 112 -9.43 -13.89 7.58
CA SER A 112 -10.68 -13.23 7.19
C SER A 112 -11.94 -13.92 7.75
N GLU A 113 -11.93 -15.24 8.00
CA GLU A 113 -13.04 -15.95 8.62
C GLU A 113 -13.12 -15.70 10.12
N GLN A 114 -11.98 -15.43 10.75
CA GLN A 114 -11.87 -15.07 12.18
C GLN A 114 -12.21 -13.59 12.40
N ALA A 115 -11.98 -12.76 11.36
CA ALA A 115 -12.33 -11.36 11.38
C ALA A 115 -13.85 -11.15 11.34
N SER A 116 -14.37 -10.20 12.10
CA SER A 116 -15.79 -9.86 12.04
C SER A 116 -16.17 -9.37 10.64
N GLN A 117 -17.35 -9.78 10.18
CA GLN A 117 -17.84 -9.54 8.81
C GLN A 117 -17.64 -8.11 8.29
N GLY A 118 -17.02 -7.98 7.13
CA GLY A 118 -16.86 -6.72 6.40
C GLY A 118 -15.43 -6.21 6.32
N ARG A 119 -14.44 -6.88 6.90
CA ARG A 119 -13.03 -6.49 6.85
C ARG A 119 -12.31 -7.13 5.68
N PHE A 120 -11.49 -6.33 5.02
CA PHE A 120 -10.78 -6.76 3.84
C PHE A 120 -9.39 -7.33 4.20
N ILE A 121 -9.39 -8.59 4.70
CA ILE A 121 -8.18 -9.37 4.90
C ILE A 121 -8.26 -10.57 3.97
N SER A 122 -7.21 -10.86 3.20
CA SER A 122 -7.19 -12.01 2.30
C SER A 122 -5.80 -12.65 2.22
N GLN A 123 -5.79 -13.98 2.29
CA GLN A 123 -4.60 -14.82 2.03
C GLN A 123 -4.62 -15.40 0.61
N GLY A 124 -5.72 -15.13 -0.17
CA GLY A 124 -5.96 -15.63 -1.52
C GLY A 124 -7.40 -16.06 -1.76
N GLU A 125 -8.28 -15.97 -0.75
CA GLU A 125 -9.71 -16.31 -0.85
C GLU A 125 -10.57 -15.13 -1.33
N GLN A 126 -10.00 -13.93 -1.45
CA GLN A 126 -10.68 -12.74 -1.96
C GLN A 126 -9.74 -11.91 -2.84
N VAL A 127 -10.31 -11.17 -3.78
CA VAL A 127 -9.59 -10.22 -4.62
C VAL A 127 -9.75 -8.83 -4.04
N LEU A 128 -8.65 -8.23 -3.58
CA LEU A 128 -8.62 -6.89 -2.99
C LEU A 128 -8.16 -5.83 -3.98
N LEU A 129 -7.12 -6.15 -4.78
CA LEU A 129 -6.59 -5.22 -5.77
C LEU A 129 -7.32 -5.44 -7.11
N THR A 130 -8.14 -4.48 -7.52
CA THR A 130 -8.75 -4.51 -8.86
C THR A 130 -7.67 -4.25 -9.90
N GLY A 131 -7.42 -5.27 -10.75
CA GLY A 131 -6.43 -5.19 -11.80
C GLY A 131 -6.80 -4.20 -12.90
N THR A 132 -5.80 -3.79 -13.69
CA THR A 132 -5.97 -2.89 -14.83
C THR A 132 -6.66 -3.59 -16.02
N GLN A 133 -6.69 -4.93 -16.03
CA GLN A 133 -7.25 -5.75 -17.10
C GLN A 133 -8.51 -6.49 -16.63
N PRO A 134 -9.69 -6.26 -17.23
CA PRO A 134 -10.94 -6.92 -16.83
C PRO A 134 -10.88 -8.45 -16.85
N GLN A 135 -10.11 -9.03 -17.79
CA GLN A 135 -9.94 -10.49 -17.92
C GLN A 135 -9.18 -11.09 -16.73
N ASN A 136 -8.16 -10.40 -16.25
CA ASN A 136 -7.39 -10.82 -15.07
C ASN A 136 -8.26 -10.88 -13.80
N ILE A 137 -9.19 -9.92 -13.63
CA ILE A 137 -10.11 -9.88 -12.47
C ILE A 137 -10.98 -11.13 -12.41
N SER A 138 -11.54 -11.57 -13.55
CA SER A 138 -12.33 -12.79 -13.60
C SER A 138 -11.50 -14.03 -13.20
N GLN A 139 -10.29 -14.14 -13.74
CA GLN A 139 -9.38 -15.24 -13.47
C GLN A 139 -8.97 -15.28 -11.99
N LYS A 140 -8.69 -14.11 -11.38
CA LYS A 140 -8.40 -14.02 -9.94
C LYS A 140 -9.59 -14.44 -9.08
N ARG A 141 -10.82 -14.08 -9.46
CA ARG A 141 -12.03 -14.52 -8.73
C ARG A 141 -12.23 -16.03 -8.78
N ASP A 142 -12.01 -16.65 -9.92
CA ASP A 142 -12.09 -18.11 -10.06
C ASP A 142 -11.01 -18.79 -9.21
N ALA A 143 -9.80 -18.24 -9.20
CA ALA A 143 -8.70 -18.71 -8.37
C ALA A 143 -8.99 -18.54 -6.86
N ALA A 144 -9.55 -17.40 -6.46
CA ALA A 144 -9.93 -17.12 -5.08
C ALA A 144 -11.01 -18.09 -4.58
N GLN A 145 -11.98 -18.42 -5.43
CA GLN A 145 -12.99 -19.42 -5.09
C GLN A 145 -12.37 -20.82 -4.88
N SER A 146 -11.41 -21.21 -5.71
CA SER A 146 -10.70 -22.49 -5.53
C SER A 146 -9.86 -22.48 -4.26
N PHE A 147 -9.19 -21.36 -3.97
CA PHE A 147 -8.41 -21.15 -2.75
C PHE A 147 -9.27 -21.23 -1.49
N GLN A 148 -10.43 -20.56 -1.48
CA GLN A 148 -11.41 -20.61 -0.39
C GLN A 148 -11.93 -22.03 -0.14
N ASN A 149 -12.10 -22.82 -1.20
CA ASN A 149 -12.55 -24.21 -1.10
C ASN A 149 -11.44 -25.19 -0.64
N GLY A 150 -10.21 -24.73 -0.44
CA GLY A 150 -9.06 -25.57 -0.09
C GLY A 150 -8.51 -26.41 -1.26
N ASP A 151 -8.95 -26.12 -2.49
CA ASP A 151 -8.41 -26.75 -3.70
C ASP A 151 -7.14 -26.04 -4.14
N TRP A 152 -6.06 -26.24 -3.34
CA TRP A 152 -4.79 -25.55 -3.51
C TRP A 152 -4.13 -25.80 -4.87
N GLN A 153 -4.31 -26.99 -5.42
CA GLN A 153 -3.77 -27.33 -6.73
C GLN A 153 -4.45 -26.50 -7.83
N ARG A 154 -5.77 -26.45 -7.81
CA ARG A 154 -6.54 -25.68 -8.78
C ARG A 154 -6.33 -24.17 -8.61
N ALA A 155 -6.29 -23.69 -7.36
CA ALA A 155 -5.96 -22.30 -7.06
C ALA A 155 -4.57 -21.91 -7.62
N LEU A 156 -3.56 -22.77 -7.44
CA LEU A 156 -2.21 -22.59 -7.99
C LEU A 156 -2.25 -22.42 -9.52
N GLU A 157 -2.93 -23.31 -10.24
CA GLU A 157 -3.04 -23.27 -11.69
C GLU A 157 -3.75 -22.00 -12.18
N GLN A 158 -4.83 -21.62 -11.50
CA GLN A 158 -5.62 -20.44 -11.87
C GLN A 158 -4.88 -19.13 -11.54
N TYR A 159 -4.19 -19.03 -10.39
CA TYR A 159 -3.34 -17.87 -10.09
C TYR A 159 -2.13 -17.78 -11.02
N GLN A 160 -1.56 -18.94 -11.44
CA GLN A 160 -0.51 -18.95 -12.45
C GLN A 160 -1.01 -18.37 -13.79
N PHE A 161 -2.25 -18.71 -14.17
CA PHE A 161 -2.86 -18.18 -15.38
C PHE A 161 -3.15 -16.67 -15.25
N ALA A 162 -3.69 -16.22 -14.11
CA ALA A 162 -3.93 -14.81 -13.83
C ALA A 162 -2.62 -13.98 -13.87
N ALA A 163 -1.56 -14.44 -13.21
CA ALA A 163 -0.26 -13.78 -13.19
C ALA A 163 0.43 -13.77 -14.56
N SER A 164 0.13 -14.76 -15.43
CA SER A 164 0.64 -14.79 -16.80
C SER A 164 -0.13 -13.84 -17.72
N SER A 165 -1.44 -13.65 -17.46
CA SER A 165 -2.31 -12.76 -18.23
C SER A 165 -2.05 -11.28 -17.93
N ASP A 166 -1.66 -10.98 -16.70
CA ASP A 166 -1.18 -9.65 -16.27
C ASP A 166 0.11 -9.81 -15.46
N PRO A 167 1.28 -9.78 -16.10
CA PRO A 167 2.57 -9.89 -15.42
C PRO A 167 2.84 -8.79 -14.39
N ASN A 168 2.10 -7.68 -14.47
CA ASN A 168 2.22 -6.53 -13.58
C ASN A 168 1.28 -6.55 -12.38
N ASP A 169 0.49 -7.63 -12.21
CA ASP A 169 -0.40 -7.79 -11.06
C ASP A 169 0.34 -8.46 -9.88
N PRO A 170 0.72 -7.70 -8.84
CA PRO A 170 1.42 -8.26 -7.70
C PRO A 170 0.52 -9.13 -6.81
N GLU A 171 -0.78 -8.85 -6.72
CA GLU A 171 -1.72 -9.66 -5.95
C GLU A 171 -1.81 -11.09 -6.52
N ALA A 172 -1.92 -11.21 -7.85
CA ALA A 172 -1.94 -12.52 -8.49
C ALA A 172 -0.66 -13.32 -8.21
N LYS A 173 0.51 -12.67 -8.16
CA LYS A 173 1.79 -13.32 -7.84
C LYS A 173 1.90 -13.71 -6.37
N ILE A 174 1.43 -12.86 -5.45
CA ILE A 174 1.39 -13.15 -4.01
C ILE A 174 0.51 -14.36 -3.76
N TYR A 175 -0.70 -14.37 -4.30
CA TYR A 175 -1.64 -15.48 -4.09
C TYR A 175 -1.23 -16.77 -4.80
N LEU A 176 -0.51 -16.66 -5.93
CA LEU A 176 0.17 -17.81 -6.54
C LEU A 176 1.17 -18.46 -5.57
N ASN A 177 1.99 -17.63 -4.91
CA ASN A 177 2.95 -18.11 -3.91
C ASN A 177 2.26 -18.64 -2.65
N ASN A 178 1.15 -18.03 -2.23
CA ASN A 178 0.34 -18.53 -1.12
C ASN A 178 -0.25 -19.91 -1.44
N ALA A 179 -0.86 -20.09 -2.62
CA ALA A 179 -1.37 -21.40 -3.06
C ALA A 179 -0.27 -22.46 -3.10
N ARG A 180 0.94 -22.07 -3.57
CA ARG A 180 2.12 -22.94 -3.55
C ARG A 180 2.53 -23.30 -2.13
N ALA A 181 2.52 -22.34 -1.19
CA ALA A 181 2.84 -22.57 0.20
C ALA A 181 1.85 -23.53 0.84
N ARG A 182 0.56 -23.34 0.64
CA ARG A 182 -0.49 -24.24 1.13
C ARG A 182 -0.40 -25.65 0.58
N LEU A 183 -0.05 -25.78 -0.71
CA LEU A 183 0.08 -27.09 -1.36
C LEU A 183 1.31 -27.87 -0.91
N ARG A 184 2.45 -27.18 -0.67
CA ARG A 184 3.74 -27.82 -0.42
C ARG A 184 4.11 -27.93 1.05
N SER A 185 3.64 -27.01 1.89
CA SER A 185 3.97 -27.04 3.32
C SER A 185 3.34 -28.24 4.00
N LYS A 186 4.15 -28.99 4.75
CA LYS A 186 3.68 -30.09 5.62
C LYS A 186 3.18 -29.60 6.96
N ALA A 187 3.39 -28.33 7.26
CA ALA A 187 2.96 -27.61 8.44
C ALA A 187 2.42 -26.26 8.02
N LEU A 188 2.03 -25.40 8.97
CA LEU A 188 1.51 -24.07 8.64
C LEU A 188 2.58 -23.22 7.96
N PRO A 189 2.26 -22.50 6.87
CA PRO A 189 3.13 -21.49 6.31
C PRO A 189 3.49 -20.41 7.33
N ARG A 190 4.61 -19.74 7.14
CA ARG A 190 5.00 -18.57 7.93
C ARG A 190 4.31 -17.35 7.38
N THR A 191 3.25 -16.91 8.06
CA THR A 191 2.41 -15.82 7.55
C THR A 191 2.91 -14.47 8.05
N ILE A 192 3.04 -13.52 7.12
CA ILE A 192 3.18 -12.09 7.41
C ILE A 192 1.96 -11.35 6.87
N ALA A 193 1.57 -10.25 7.51
CA ALA A 193 0.50 -9.39 7.01
C ALA A 193 1.08 -8.16 6.30
N VAL A 194 0.35 -7.64 5.30
CA VAL A 194 0.67 -6.40 4.61
C VAL A 194 -0.54 -5.49 4.68
N ALA A 195 -0.49 -4.50 5.58
CA ALA A 195 -1.58 -3.59 5.87
C ALA A 195 -1.34 -2.24 5.17
N ILE A 196 -2.05 -2.00 4.08
CA ILE A 196 -1.89 -0.83 3.22
C ILE A 196 -3.25 -0.37 2.65
N PRO A 197 -3.40 0.90 2.23
CA PRO A 197 -4.65 1.42 1.68
C PRO A 197 -4.87 0.96 0.23
N ILE A 198 -5.40 -0.27 0.05
CA ILE A 198 -5.56 -0.89 -1.27
C ILE A 198 -6.66 -0.21 -2.08
N SER A 199 -7.82 0.02 -1.47
CA SER A 199 -9.00 0.53 -2.18
C SER A 199 -8.89 2.03 -2.46
N SER A 200 -8.38 2.85 -1.53
CA SER A 200 -8.27 4.31 -1.72
C SER A 200 -7.04 4.70 -2.54
N ASN A 201 -6.00 3.86 -2.51
CA ASN A 201 -4.74 4.16 -3.18
C ASN A 201 -4.14 2.96 -3.91
N PRO A 202 -4.86 2.41 -4.93
CA PRO A 202 -4.46 1.17 -5.60
C PRO A 202 -3.11 1.26 -6.31
N ASP A 203 -2.67 2.44 -6.75
CA ASP A 203 -1.38 2.60 -7.42
C ASP A 203 -0.21 2.47 -6.43
N GLU A 204 -0.31 3.07 -5.25
CA GLU A 204 0.68 2.89 -4.18
C GLU A 204 0.68 1.46 -3.65
N ALA A 205 -0.51 0.91 -3.41
CA ALA A 205 -0.64 -0.47 -3.00
C ALA A 205 0.05 -1.41 -3.99
N ARG A 206 -0.15 -1.20 -5.29
CA ARG A 206 0.52 -2.00 -6.34
C ARG A 206 2.04 -1.91 -6.27
N GLU A 207 2.59 -0.71 -6.05
CA GLU A 207 4.04 -0.53 -5.92
C GLU A 207 4.60 -1.24 -4.68
N ILE A 208 3.94 -1.11 -3.54
CA ILE A 208 4.34 -1.81 -2.30
C ILE A 208 4.25 -3.33 -2.49
N LEU A 209 3.13 -3.82 -3.02
CA LEU A 209 2.91 -5.25 -3.22
C LEU A 209 3.89 -5.86 -4.23
N ARG A 210 4.42 -5.09 -5.19
CA ARG A 210 5.49 -5.55 -6.09
C ARG A 210 6.76 -5.91 -5.32
N GLY A 211 7.16 -5.09 -4.35
CA GLY A 211 8.30 -5.39 -3.50
C GLY A 211 8.08 -6.63 -2.63
N VAL A 212 6.91 -6.71 -2.02
CA VAL A 212 6.49 -7.87 -1.22
C VAL A 212 6.50 -9.16 -2.05
N ALA A 213 5.87 -9.14 -3.23
CA ALA A 213 5.79 -10.31 -4.10
C ALA A 213 7.17 -10.80 -4.56
N LEU A 214 8.08 -9.88 -4.85
CA LEU A 214 9.45 -10.21 -5.26
C LEU A 214 10.21 -10.91 -4.12
N SER A 215 10.16 -10.38 -2.91
CA SER A 215 10.80 -10.96 -1.74
C SER A 215 10.16 -12.30 -1.36
N GLN A 216 8.82 -12.39 -1.37
CA GLN A 216 8.11 -13.65 -1.12
C GLN A 216 8.54 -14.74 -2.12
N ASP A 217 8.63 -14.40 -3.39
CA ASP A 217 9.06 -15.35 -4.43
C ASP A 217 10.50 -15.80 -4.20
N GLN A 218 11.41 -14.92 -3.85
CA GLN A 218 12.79 -15.26 -3.50
C GLN A 218 12.85 -16.17 -2.27
N PHE A 219 12.13 -15.83 -1.21
CA PHE A 219 12.08 -16.63 0.01
C PHE A 219 11.59 -18.06 -0.31
N ASN A 220 10.49 -18.18 -1.03
CA ASN A 220 9.86 -19.47 -1.33
C ASN A 220 10.66 -20.32 -2.32
N ASN A 221 11.44 -19.71 -3.21
CA ASN A 221 12.30 -20.42 -4.15
C ASN A 221 13.67 -20.77 -3.56
N SER A 222 14.19 -19.98 -2.62
CA SER A 222 15.52 -20.17 -2.01
C SER A 222 15.47 -20.89 -0.66
N SER A 223 14.29 -21.23 -0.16
CA SER A 223 14.16 -21.86 1.16
C SER A 223 14.86 -23.22 1.20
N PRO A 224 15.83 -23.42 2.10
CA PRO A 224 16.49 -24.71 2.30
C PRO A 224 15.53 -25.76 2.88
N THR A 225 14.43 -25.29 3.45
CA THR A 225 13.35 -26.13 3.99
C THR A 225 12.08 -25.90 3.17
N PRO A 226 11.84 -26.67 2.10
CA PRO A 226 10.66 -26.49 1.25
C PRO A 226 9.33 -26.69 1.98
N ASP A 227 9.40 -27.16 3.21
CA ASP A 227 8.23 -27.41 4.07
C ASP A 227 7.77 -26.16 4.86
N CYS A 228 8.52 -25.05 4.83
CA CYS A 228 8.22 -23.82 5.58
C CYS A 228 8.25 -22.59 4.68
N LEU A 229 7.32 -22.50 3.78
CA LEU A 229 7.20 -21.37 2.85
C LEU A 229 6.51 -20.17 3.51
N MET A 230 6.76 -18.98 2.96
CA MET A 230 6.12 -17.74 3.38
C MET A 230 4.76 -17.59 2.70
N GLU A 231 3.77 -17.24 3.50
CA GLU A 231 2.45 -16.78 3.07
C GLU A 231 2.25 -15.31 3.43
N VAL A 232 1.53 -14.58 2.59
CA VAL A 232 1.26 -13.15 2.79
C VAL A 232 -0.24 -12.93 2.89
N ALA A 233 -0.69 -12.36 4.01
CA ALA A 233 -2.05 -11.87 4.16
C ALA A 233 -2.11 -10.40 3.75
N LEU A 234 -2.88 -10.08 2.73
CA LEU A 234 -3.16 -8.70 2.32
C LEU A 234 -4.26 -8.12 3.18
N VAL A 235 -4.10 -6.88 3.61
CA VAL A 235 -5.02 -6.17 4.49
C VAL A 235 -5.28 -4.78 3.93
N ASP A 236 -6.53 -4.51 3.57
CA ASP A 236 -6.95 -3.18 3.14
C ASP A 236 -7.33 -2.32 4.33
N VAL A 237 -6.53 -1.31 4.62
CA VAL A 237 -6.69 -0.39 5.76
C VAL A 237 -7.32 0.95 5.37
N ASP A 238 -8.15 0.95 4.38
CA ASP A 238 -8.72 2.15 3.75
C ASP A 238 -9.63 2.97 4.66
N ARG A 239 -10.15 2.33 5.71
CA ARG A 239 -11.09 2.94 6.64
C ARG A 239 -10.45 3.15 7.99
N SER A 240 -10.19 4.39 8.25
CA SER A 240 -9.63 4.87 9.51
C SER A 240 -10.37 4.37 10.75
N GLU A 241 -11.69 4.33 10.70
CA GLU A 241 -12.54 3.92 11.83
C GLU A 241 -12.43 2.41 12.15
N GLU A 242 -11.88 1.60 11.24
CA GLU A 242 -11.73 0.15 11.38
C GLU A 242 -10.29 -0.29 11.67
N SER A 243 -9.32 0.64 11.71
CA SER A 243 -7.89 0.29 11.81
C SER A 243 -7.53 -0.42 13.12
N ILE A 244 -8.16 -0.05 14.23
CA ILE A 244 -7.97 -0.72 15.54
C ILE A 244 -8.53 -2.13 15.49
N GLU A 245 -9.75 -2.29 14.97
CA GLU A 245 -10.41 -3.58 14.87
C GLU A 245 -9.68 -4.55 13.93
N ILE A 246 -9.13 -4.03 12.83
CA ILE A 246 -8.26 -4.81 11.93
C ILE A 246 -6.99 -5.25 12.69
N ALA A 247 -6.42 -4.36 13.50
CA ALA A 247 -5.26 -4.68 14.31
C ALA A 247 -5.57 -5.79 15.34
N GLU A 248 -6.71 -5.72 16.00
CA GLU A 248 -7.17 -6.74 16.94
C GLU A 248 -7.37 -8.10 16.25
N ASP A 249 -7.92 -8.14 15.03
CA ASP A 249 -8.09 -9.38 14.26
C ASP A 249 -6.74 -10.01 13.89
N LEU A 250 -5.78 -9.19 13.44
CA LEU A 250 -4.44 -9.68 13.12
C LEU A 250 -3.70 -10.21 14.36
N ILE A 251 -3.93 -9.60 15.52
CA ILE A 251 -3.36 -10.06 16.79
C ILE A 251 -4.01 -11.36 17.25
N ALA A 252 -5.32 -11.50 17.08
CA ALA A 252 -6.03 -12.71 17.44
C ALA A 252 -5.52 -13.94 16.68
N SER A 253 -4.99 -13.77 15.47
CA SER A 253 -4.39 -14.86 14.71
C SER A 253 -2.95 -15.10 15.13
N SER A 254 -2.67 -16.22 15.80
CA SER A 254 -1.30 -16.64 16.16
C SER A 254 -0.41 -16.95 14.94
N GLN A 255 -1.00 -17.13 13.76
CA GLN A 255 -0.29 -17.41 12.50
C GLN A 255 0.45 -16.18 11.97
N VAL A 256 -0.03 -14.97 12.26
CA VAL A 256 0.62 -13.73 11.82
C VAL A 256 1.85 -13.45 12.68
N LEU A 257 3.03 -13.55 12.08
CA LEU A 257 4.33 -13.43 12.74
C LEU A 257 4.94 -12.04 12.68
N GLY A 258 4.54 -11.23 11.70
CA GLY A 258 5.00 -9.86 11.51
C GLY A 258 4.11 -9.12 10.52
N LEU A 259 4.25 -7.81 10.47
CA LEU A 259 3.43 -6.94 9.64
C LEU A 259 4.29 -5.94 8.87
N ILE A 260 3.98 -5.76 7.59
CA ILE A 260 4.46 -4.66 6.75
C ILE A 260 3.34 -3.62 6.64
N GLY A 261 3.63 -2.38 6.90
CA GLY A 261 2.65 -1.29 6.84
C GLY A 261 2.89 -0.33 8.01
N HIS A 262 2.01 0.44 8.38
CA HIS A 262 0.81 0.99 7.77
C HIS A 262 1.14 2.14 6.81
N GLY A 263 0.09 2.75 6.19
CA GLY A 263 0.24 4.05 5.56
C GLY A 263 0.60 5.17 6.54
N SER A 264 0.66 6.40 6.04
CA SER A 264 1.10 7.59 6.78
C SER A 264 -0.01 8.33 7.51
N ASP A 265 -1.17 7.74 7.65
CA ASP A 265 -2.32 8.40 8.24
C ASP A 265 -2.30 8.41 9.79
N GLU A 266 -3.13 9.27 10.33
CA GLU A 266 -3.34 9.49 11.77
C GLU A 266 -3.80 8.21 12.48
N TYR A 267 -4.57 7.35 11.82
CA TYR A 267 -5.14 6.11 12.35
C TYR A 267 -4.14 4.96 12.39
N ALA A 268 -3.10 5.04 11.59
CA ALA A 268 -1.99 4.11 11.64
C ALA A 268 -1.34 4.07 13.03
N GLN A 269 -1.34 5.20 13.77
CA GLN A 269 -0.77 5.28 15.12
C GLN A 269 -1.49 4.40 16.12
N GLU A 270 -2.82 4.45 16.14
CA GLU A 270 -3.63 3.69 17.08
C GLU A 270 -3.49 2.18 16.81
N ALA A 271 -3.56 1.77 15.55
CA ALA A 271 -3.33 0.39 15.16
C ALA A 271 -1.92 -0.10 15.53
N VAL A 272 -0.89 0.72 15.30
CA VAL A 272 0.49 0.38 15.64
C VAL A 272 0.68 0.22 17.14
N GLN A 273 0.01 1.04 17.96
CA GLN A 273 0.05 0.87 19.42
C GLN A 273 -0.54 -0.49 19.84
N VAL A 274 -1.66 -0.89 19.22
CA VAL A 274 -2.27 -2.20 19.47
C VAL A 274 -1.31 -3.33 19.11
N TYR A 275 -0.60 -3.25 17.97
CA TYR A 275 0.40 -4.25 17.59
C TYR A 275 1.57 -4.32 18.60
N GLN A 276 2.07 -3.17 19.02
CA GLN A 276 3.19 -3.08 19.98
C GLN A 276 2.84 -3.71 21.32
N ASP A 277 1.66 -3.39 21.86
CA ASP A 277 1.18 -3.89 23.15
C ASP A 277 1.00 -5.41 23.15
N ASN A 278 0.81 -6.00 21.96
CA ASN A 278 0.62 -7.44 21.77
C ASN A 278 1.82 -8.15 21.11
N GLY A 279 2.95 -7.48 21.01
CA GLY A 279 4.22 -8.07 20.55
C GLY A 279 4.25 -8.45 19.06
N LEU A 280 3.35 -7.89 18.22
CA LEU A 280 3.43 -8.02 16.77
C LEU A 280 4.35 -6.94 16.21
N THR A 281 5.42 -7.36 15.55
CA THR A 281 6.36 -6.42 14.92
C THR A 281 5.80 -5.83 13.65
N VAL A 282 5.95 -4.50 13.53
CA VAL A 282 5.65 -3.74 12.31
C VAL A 282 6.95 -3.30 11.65
N VAL A 283 7.10 -3.56 10.36
CA VAL A 283 8.18 -3.01 9.53
C VAL A 283 7.56 -2.06 8.51
N SER A 284 7.84 -0.76 8.66
CA SER A 284 7.28 0.25 7.77
C SER A 284 8.16 0.44 6.53
N PRO A 285 7.61 0.24 5.31
CA PRO A 285 8.32 0.50 4.06
C PRO A 285 8.30 2.00 3.68
N LEU A 286 7.48 2.82 4.37
CA LEU A 286 7.28 4.21 4.03
C LEU A 286 8.05 5.14 4.96
N THR A 287 8.52 6.25 4.40
CA THR A 287 9.28 7.30 5.12
C THR A 287 8.45 8.05 6.14
N MET A 288 7.14 8.02 6.00
CA MET A 288 6.24 9.05 6.48
C MET A 288 5.55 8.82 7.81
N SER A 289 5.60 7.65 8.40
CA SER A 289 4.92 7.45 9.68
C SER A 289 5.67 8.18 10.80
N VAL A 290 5.47 9.47 10.83
CA VAL A 290 6.02 10.43 11.79
C VAL A 290 5.66 10.06 13.21
N SER A 291 4.50 9.52 13.35
CA SER A 291 3.88 9.22 14.61
C SER A 291 4.25 7.86 15.18
N MET A 292 4.89 7.00 14.41
CA MET A 292 5.46 5.78 14.96
C MET A 292 6.69 6.14 15.79
N SER A 293 6.45 6.65 17.00
CA SER A 293 7.51 6.99 17.93
C SER A 293 8.31 5.74 18.32
N PRO A 294 9.64 5.83 18.44
CA PRO A 294 10.49 4.71 18.82
C PRO A 294 10.34 4.29 20.29
N THR A 295 9.32 4.74 21.01
CA THR A 295 9.07 4.35 22.41
C THR A 295 8.65 2.88 22.54
N GLY A 296 8.18 2.23 21.46
CA GLY A 296 7.89 0.81 21.45
C GLY A 296 8.98 0.01 20.72
N THR A 297 9.34 -1.12 21.28
CA THR A 297 10.43 -1.99 20.80
C THR A 297 10.07 -2.83 19.58
N SER A 298 8.87 -2.67 19.01
CA SER A 298 8.31 -3.55 17.98
C SER A 298 8.05 -2.86 16.63
N VAL A 299 8.43 -1.59 16.46
CA VAL A 299 8.31 -0.90 15.17
C VAL A 299 9.68 -0.62 14.59
N LEU A 300 9.92 -1.13 13.39
CA LEU A 300 11.15 -0.97 12.63
C LEU A 300 10.86 -0.20 11.34
N ARG A 301 11.86 0.51 10.86
CA ARG A 301 11.79 1.24 9.58
C ARG A 301 12.92 0.80 8.68
N VAL A 302 12.61 0.73 7.40
CA VAL A 302 13.58 0.37 6.37
C VAL A 302 14.63 1.46 6.18
N LEU A 303 14.29 2.71 6.41
CA LEU A 303 15.22 3.81 6.17
C LEU A 303 16.31 3.91 7.25
N PRO A 304 17.55 4.30 6.87
CA PRO A 304 18.71 4.24 7.74
C PRO A 304 18.56 5.04 9.04
N TYR A 305 19.00 4.43 10.09
CA TYR A 305 18.99 4.95 11.47
C TYR A 305 20.38 5.39 11.87
N GLN A 306 20.51 6.57 12.45
CA GLN A 306 21.71 6.98 13.16
C GLN A 306 21.52 6.80 14.65
N GLU A 307 22.27 5.87 15.23
CA GLU A 307 22.22 5.55 16.68
C GLU A 307 22.44 6.82 17.51
N GLY A 308 21.57 7.08 18.47
CA GLY A 308 21.73 8.13 19.48
C GLY A 308 20.91 9.41 19.31
N SER A 309 20.23 9.65 18.18
CA SER A 309 19.51 10.92 17.98
C SER A 309 18.00 10.85 18.25
N GLY A 310 17.40 9.68 18.34
CA GLY A 310 15.93 9.54 18.46
C GLY A 310 15.11 10.13 17.29
N GLN A 311 15.76 10.57 16.21
CA GLN A 311 15.23 11.44 15.18
C GLN A 311 15.49 10.89 13.78
N MET A 312 15.05 9.67 13.49
CA MET A 312 15.30 8.99 12.20
C MET A 312 14.73 9.77 11.00
N LEU A 313 13.49 10.22 11.12
CA LEU A 313 12.83 10.96 10.05
C LEU A 313 13.48 12.31 9.82
N ASP A 314 13.92 12.99 10.87
CA ASP A 314 14.57 14.29 10.74
C ASP A 314 15.90 14.15 9.99
N GLY A 315 16.62 13.04 10.16
CA GLY A 315 17.82 12.73 9.38
C GLY A 315 17.54 12.59 7.89
N TYR A 316 16.51 11.85 7.51
CA TYR A 316 16.07 11.70 6.12
C TYR A 316 15.64 13.06 5.52
N LEU A 317 14.75 13.77 6.21
CA LEU A 317 14.24 15.06 5.74
C LEU A 317 15.35 16.11 5.61
N LYS A 318 16.30 16.13 6.55
CA LYS A 318 17.46 17.02 6.47
C LYS A 318 18.30 16.72 5.23
N ARG A 319 18.65 15.45 4.99
CA ARG A 319 19.44 15.10 3.80
C ARG A 319 18.69 15.32 2.49
N SER A 320 17.38 15.05 2.47
CA SER A 320 16.54 15.40 1.31
C SER A 320 16.60 16.90 1.03
N SER A 321 16.49 17.71 2.09
CA SER A 321 16.60 19.17 1.99
C SER A 321 17.98 19.61 1.52
N GLU A 322 19.06 19.00 2.05
CA GLU A 322 20.44 19.26 1.63
C GLU A 322 20.64 18.99 0.14
N SER A 323 20.21 17.80 -0.35
CA SER A 323 20.34 17.43 -1.76
C SER A 323 19.57 18.38 -2.68
N LEU A 324 18.32 18.74 -2.32
CA LEU A 324 17.50 19.68 -3.11
C LEU A 324 18.09 21.09 -3.14
N ILE A 325 18.58 21.61 -2.00
CA ILE A 325 19.18 22.95 -1.92
C ILE A 325 20.50 22.99 -2.71
N GLU A 326 21.31 21.96 -2.63
CA GLU A 326 22.55 21.85 -3.40
C GLU A 326 22.28 21.79 -4.90
N HIS A 327 21.27 21.03 -5.32
CA HIS A 327 20.82 21.01 -6.71
C HIS A 327 20.37 22.41 -7.17
N ALA A 328 19.47 23.06 -6.44
CA ALA A 328 19.00 24.41 -6.79
C ALA A 328 20.14 25.41 -6.86
N SER A 329 21.13 25.30 -5.97
CA SER A 329 22.32 26.22 -5.96
C SER A 329 23.24 26.00 -7.15
N ARG A 330 23.23 24.82 -7.77
CA ARG A 330 24.02 24.55 -9.00
C ARG A 330 23.31 25.00 -10.27
N GLU A 331 21.98 24.73 -10.33
CA GLU A 331 21.19 25.01 -11.53
C GLU A 331 20.84 26.49 -11.71
N LEU A 332 20.74 27.24 -10.62
CA LEU A 332 20.33 28.65 -10.69
C LEU A 332 21.53 29.58 -10.82
N PRO A 333 21.40 30.64 -11.63
CA PRO A 333 22.46 31.63 -11.82
C PRO A 333 22.71 32.52 -10.59
N SER A 334 21.83 32.44 -9.58
CA SER A 334 21.91 33.18 -8.33
C SER A 334 21.51 32.24 -7.17
N PRO A 335 21.90 32.55 -5.93
CA PRO A 335 21.50 31.76 -4.78
C PRO A 335 19.96 31.53 -4.75
N PRO A 336 19.50 30.34 -4.35
CA PRO A 336 18.09 30.08 -4.29
C PRO A 336 17.39 30.98 -3.28
N VAL A 337 16.28 31.57 -3.71
CA VAL A 337 15.32 32.29 -2.87
C VAL A 337 14.03 31.47 -2.91
N VAL A 338 13.73 30.77 -1.80
CA VAL A 338 12.74 29.71 -1.81
C VAL A 338 11.42 30.14 -1.21
N SER A 339 10.32 29.94 -1.95
CA SER A 339 8.96 29.92 -1.40
C SER A 339 8.57 28.50 -1.04
N VAL A 340 7.98 28.29 0.15
CA VAL A 340 7.59 26.97 0.65
C VAL A 340 6.07 26.86 0.71
N PHE A 341 5.53 25.86 0.00
CA PHE A 341 4.12 25.50 -0.01
C PHE A 341 3.91 24.26 0.86
N PHE A 342 3.05 24.36 1.86
CA PHE A 342 2.85 23.28 2.83
C PHE A 342 1.39 23.17 3.27
N ASN A 343 1.03 22.08 3.94
CA ASN A 343 -0.28 21.87 4.55
C ASN A 343 -0.14 21.78 6.08
N SER A 344 -0.65 22.79 6.79
CA SER A 344 -0.57 22.85 8.25
C SER A 344 -1.37 21.75 8.96
N ASP A 345 -2.38 21.15 8.30
CA ASP A 345 -3.19 20.08 8.89
C ASP A 345 -2.44 18.75 8.94
N VAL A 346 -1.40 18.58 8.10
CA VAL A 346 -0.66 17.32 7.98
C VAL A 346 0.71 17.42 8.67
N ALA A 347 0.92 16.58 9.67
CA ALA A 347 2.16 16.58 10.47
C ALA A 347 3.42 16.40 9.61
N TYR A 348 3.40 15.50 8.63
CA TYR A 348 4.53 15.26 7.74
C TYR A 348 4.86 16.48 6.88
N SER A 349 3.84 17.14 6.35
CA SER A 349 4.02 18.38 5.57
C SER A 349 4.67 19.48 6.41
N ARG A 350 4.25 19.65 7.67
CA ARG A 350 4.89 20.60 8.61
C ARG A 350 6.36 20.25 8.83
N ARG A 351 6.68 18.97 9.06
CA ARG A 351 8.07 18.54 9.30
C ARG A 351 8.95 18.70 8.07
N MET A 352 8.45 18.39 6.86
CA MET A 352 9.16 18.67 5.62
C MET A 352 9.51 20.16 5.51
N LYS A 353 8.52 21.05 5.74
CA LYS A 353 8.72 22.50 5.75
C LYS A 353 9.78 22.92 6.77
N ASP A 354 9.64 22.46 8.03
CA ASP A 354 10.52 22.87 9.12
C ASP A 354 11.97 22.40 8.88
N SER A 355 12.15 21.15 8.42
CA SER A 355 13.45 20.60 8.06
C SER A 355 14.11 21.38 6.92
N PHE A 356 13.34 21.71 5.88
CA PHE A 356 13.84 22.44 4.73
C PHE A 356 14.29 23.87 5.11
N ILE A 357 13.48 24.60 5.89
CA ILE A 357 13.80 25.93 6.38
C ILE A 357 15.03 25.91 7.28
N SER A 358 15.11 24.95 8.21
CA SER A 358 16.28 24.81 9.08
C SER A 358 17.55 24.56 8.27
N THR A 359 17.49 23.71 7.25
CA THR A 359 18.62 23.40 6.38
C THR A 359 19.06 24.62 5.55
N LEU A 360 18.12 25.42 5.03
CA LEU A 360 18.43 26.68 4.34
C LEU A 360 19.19 27.64 5.27
N GLN A 361 18.73 27.78 6.52
CA GLN A 361 19.37 28.63 7.53
C GLN A 361 20.79 28.16 7.87
N GLU A 362 20.99 26.85 8.05
CA GLU A 362 22.30 26.25 8.31
C GLU A 362 23.29 26.49 7.15
N LYS A 363 22.81 26.45 5.91
CA LYS A 363 23.63 26.72 4.72
C LYS A 363 23.80 28.22 4.42
N GLY A 364 23.27 29.12 5.25
CA GLY A 364 23.35 30.56 5.07
C GLY A 364 22.59 31.08 3.84
N VAL A 365 21.68 30.28 3.31
CA VAL A 365 20.78 30.67 2.22
C VAL A 365 19.67 31.52 2.81
N SER A 366 19.46 32.71 2.24
CA SER A 366 18.44 33.63 2.73
C SER A 366 17.06 32.99 2.60
N VAL A 367 16.47 32.66 3.75
CA VAL A 367 15.02 32.41 3.81
C VAL A 367 14.39 33.80 3.69
N THR A 368 13.67 34.03 2.62
CA THR A 368 12.86 35.26 2.51
C THR A 368 11.88 35.34 3.69
N PRO A 369 11.41 36.55 4.05
CA PRO A 369 10.55 36.73 5.22
C PRO A 369 9.37 35.76 5.24
N LEU A 370 8.80 35.51 6.41
CA LEU A 370 7.61 34.68 6.69
C LEU A 370 6.46 34.76 5.66
N ASP A 371 6.45 35.81 4.83
CA ASP A 371 5.45 36.07 3.79
C ASP A 371 5.51 35.11 2.58
N ILE A 372 6.51 34.22 2.49
CA ILE A 372 6.64 33.24 1.39
C ILE A 372 6.21 31.84 1.81
N LEU A 373 5.77 31.67 3.05
CA LEU A 373 5.16 30.41 3.50
C LEU A 373 3.69 30.41 3.09
N SER A 374 3.33 29.55 2.16
CA SER A 374 1.95 29.38 1.71
C SER A 374 1.34 28.14 2.31
N ASP A 375 0.44 28.32 3.28
CA ASP A 375 -0.37 27.25 3.83
C ASP A 375 -1.54 26.95 2.89
N ILE A 376 -1.57 25.73 2.36
CA ILE A 376 -2.63 25.29 1.44
C ILE A 376 -3.73 24.48 2.12
N SER A 377 -3.75 24.40 3.45
CA SER A 377 -4.74 23.61 4.19
C SER A 377 -6.18 24.02 3.87
N ALA A 378 -6.41 25.32 3.76
CA ALA A 378 -7.70 25.92 3.47
C ALA A 378 -7.87 26.35 2.00
N SER A 379 -6.86 26.15 1.13
CA SER A 379 -6.92 26.69 -0.24
C SER A 379 -7.66 25.76 -1.20
N SER A 380 -8.60 26.32 -1.93
CA SER A 380 -9.10 25.75 -3.18
C SER A 380 -8.12 26.05 -4.32
N GLY A 381 -8.03 25.18 -5.34
CA GLY A 381 -7.07 25.32 -6.44
C GLY A 381 -7.07 26.69 -7.17
N GLY A 382 -8.04 27.58 -6.92
CA GLY A 382 -8.10 28.93 -7.44
C GLY A 382 -7.04 29.89 -6.89
N ASP A 383 -6.46 29.58 -5.73
CA ASP A 383 -5.49 30.44 -5.06
C ASP A 383 -4.05 30.26 -5.55
N ALA A 384 -3.76 29.16 -6.26
CA ALA A 384 -2.42 28.82 -6.73
C ALA A 384 -1.76 29.95 -7.55
N SER A 385 -2.51 30.59 -8.43
CA SER A 385 -1.99 31.71 -9.26
C SER A 385 -1.63 32.93 -8.40
N ASN A 386 -2.37 33.20 -7.33
CA ASN A 386 -2.07 34.28 -6.41
C ASN A 386 -0.83 33.95 -5.56
N MET A 387 -0.73 32.71 -5.09
CA MET A 387 0.41 32.22 -4.30
C MET A 387 1.72 32.32 -5.11
N ILE A 388 1.72 31.80 -6.35
CA ILE A 388 2.89 31.89 -7.23
C ILE A 388 3.24 33.35 -7.54
N ARG A 389 2.25 34.19 -7.80
CA ARG A 389 2.50 35.63 -8.03
C ARG A 389 3.14 36.29 -6.81
N SER A 390 2.63 36.02 -5.61
CA SER A 390 3.19 36.54 -4.37
C SER A 390 4.63 36.07 -4.16
N ALA A 391 4.90 34.79 -4.39
CA ALA A 391 6.25 34.22 -4.33
C ALA A 391 7.20 34.93 -5.29
N THR A 392 6.80 35.11 -6.55
CA THR A 392 7.61 35.79 -7.58
C THR A 392 7.85 37.27 -7.24
N GLN A 393 6.82 37.98 -6.73
CA GLN A 393 6.94 39.37 -6.29
C GLN A 393 7.87 39.53 -5.09
N ALA A 394 7.94 38.52 -4.21
CA ALA A 394 8.89 38.50 -3.11
C ALA A 394 10.32 38.10 -3.53
N GLY A 395 10.55 37.88 -4.83
CA GLY A 395 11.85 37.58 -5.39
C GLY A 395 12.23 36.09 -5.38
N ALA A 396 11.27 35.18 -5.13
CA ALA A 396 11.54 33.74 -5.21
C ALA A 396 11.96 33.36 -6.65
N ASN A 397 12.92 32.45 -6.74
CA ASN A 397 13.32 31.76 -7.97
C ASN A 397 13.10 30.24 -7.86
N THR A 398 12.70 29.77 -6.68
CA THR A 398 12.47 28.35 -6.35
C THR A 398 11.20 28.22 -5.53
N ALA A 399 10.45 27.12 -5.78
CA ALA A 399 9.29 26.73 -5.00
C ALA A 399 9.50 25.31 -4.44
N TYR A 400 9.51 25.17 -3.11
CA TYR A 400 9.53 23.86 -2.46
C TYR A 400 8.11 23.44 -2.08
N LEU A 401 7.66 22.32 -2.62
CA LEU A 401 6.37 21.73 -2.38
C LEU A 401 6.48 20.69 -1.25
N ALA A 402 6.36 21.13 -0.01
CA ALA A 402 6.32 20.28 1.17
C ALA A 402 4.90 19.66 1.32
N LEU A 403 4.47 18.95 0.29
CA LEU A 403 3.11 18.42 0.16
C LEU A 403 3.11 16.90 0.17
N THR A 404 2.07 16.34 0.77
CA THR A 404 1.82 14.91 0.76
C THR A 404 0.95 14.51 -0.43
N ARG A 405 0.86 13.21 -0.70
CA ARG A 405 0.08 12.63 -1.78
C ARG A 405 -1.39 13.07 -1.77
N GLY A 406 -2.01 13.20 -0.58
CA GLY A 406 -3.37 13.72 -0.46
C GLY A 406 -3.57 15.15 -0.99
N ARG A 407 -2.47 15.85 -1.34
CA ARG A 407 -2.46 17.21 -1.90
C ARG A 407 -1.85 17.27 -3.31
N ILE A 408 -1.83 16.16 -4.04
CA ILE A 408 -1.36 16.13 -5.44
C ILE A 408 -2.10 17.14 -6.31
N ASN A 409 -3.40 17.29 -6.18
CA ASN A 409 -4.18 18.27 -6.92
C ASN A 409 -3.73 19.71 -6.64
N SER A 410 -3.34 20.01 -5.41
CA SER A 410 -2.76 21.32 -5.05
C SER A 410 -1.37 21.51 -5.67
N ALA A 411 -0.53 20.47 -5.65
CA ALA A 411 0.77 20.50 -6.32
C ALA A 411 0.63 20.73 -7.83
N LEU A 412 -0.33 20.06 -8.47
CA LEU A 412 -0.65 20.25 -9.89
C LEU A 412 -1.16 21.68 -10.20
N ALA A 413 -2.01 22.22 -9.34
CA ALA A 413 -2.51 23.59 -9.49
C ALA A 413 -1.35 24.61 -9.38
N ILE A 414 -0.45 24.42 -8.42
CA ILE A 414 0.76 25.25 -8.25
C ILE A 414 1.68 25.12 -9.46
N ALA A 415 1.94 23.90 -9.93
CA ALA A 415 2.80 23.67 -11.09
C ALA A 415 2.24 24.33 -12.37
N ARG A 416 0.94 24.20 -12.61
CA ARG A 416 0.26 24.85 -13.76
C ARG A 416 0.30 26.37 -13.65
N ALA A 417 0.08 26.93 -12.45
CA ALA A 417 0.18 28.36 -12.21
C ALA A 417 1.61 28.87 -12.39
N ASN A 418 2.61 28.07 -12.00
CA ASN A 418 4.03 28.36 -12.21
C ASN A 418 4.41 28.34 -13.68
N ALA A 419 4.02 27.31 -14.42
CA ALA A 419 4.30 27.18 -15.85
C ALA A 419 3.68 28.31 -16.70
N ALA A 420 2.65 28.98 -16.18
CA ALA A 420 2.02 30.13 -16.83
C ALA A 420 2.80 31.46 -16.60
N GLN A 421 3.86 31.47 -15.78
CA GLN A 421 4.69 32.66 -15.57
C GLN A 421 5.72 32.83 -16.69
N ASN A 422 6.13 34.06 -16.96
CA ASN A 422 7.22 34.36 -17.92
C ASN A 422 8.56 33.75 -17.47
N ASN A 423 8.81 33.75 -16.17
CA ASN A 423 9.99 33.18 -15.54
C ASN A 423 9.50 32.21 -14.46
N PRO A 424 9.26 30.93 -14.79
CA PRO A 424 8.77 29.95 -13.84
C PRO A 424 9.84 29.67 -12.77
N LEU A 425 9.39 29.42 -11.55
CA LEU A 425 10.23 29.00 -10.43
C LEU A 425 10.71 27.56 -10.65
N LEU A 426 11.92 27.23 -10.20
CA LEU A 426 12.34 25.84 -10.08
C LEU A 426 11.44 25.12 -9.05
N LEU A 427 10.79 24.05 -9.46
CA LEU A 427 9.93 23.27 -8.59
C LEU A 427 10.72 22.16 -7.90
N LEU A 428 10.71 22.15 -6.59
CA LEU A 428 11.30 21.11 -5.76
C LEU A 428 10.20 20.40 -4.94
N GLY A 429 10.38 19.12 -4.67
CA GLY A 429 9.45 18.35 -3.84
C GLY A 429 10.11 17.15 -3.19
N ALA A 430 9.34 16.43 -2.40
CA ALA A 430 9.77 15.20 -1.72
C ALA A 430 9.09 13.96 -2.31
N ASP A 431 9.44 12.82 -1.76
CA ASP A 431 9.04 11.46 -2.14
C ASP A 431 7.54 11.24 -2.31
N GLU A 432 6.72 11.95 -1.52
CA GLU A 432 5.26 11.85 -1.59
C GLU A 432 4.66 12.34 -2.91
N LEU A 433 5.32 13.25 -3.57
CA LEU A 433 4.90 13.73 -4.88
C LEU A 433 5.29 12.79 -6.01
N PHE A 434 6.15 11.81 -5.76
CA PHE A 434 6.51 10.79 -6.74
C PHE A 434 5.31 9.87 -6.99
N SER A 435 4.54 10.14 -8.03
CA SER A 435 3.33 9.37 -8.37
C SER A 435 3.04 9.37 -9.86
N PRO A 436 2.39 8.31 -10.37
CA PRO A 436 1.87 8.27 -11.74
C PRO A 436 0.94 9.43 -12.06
N SER A 437 0.04 9.79 -11.12
CA SER A 437 -0.93 10.87 -11.30
C SER A 437 -0.24 12.22 -11.56
N LEU A 438 0.85 12.52 -10.84
CA LEU A 438 1.60 13.76 -11.07
C LEU A 438 2.15 13.82 -12.50
N LEU A 439 2.67 12.71 -13.02
CA LEU A 439 3.21 12.64 -14.39
C LEU A 439 2.12 12.70 -15.46
N ILE A 440 0.99 12.01 -15.24
CA ILE A 440 -0.12 11.94 -16.21
C ILE A 440 -0.83 13.29 -16.30
N GLU A 441 -1.18 13.88 -15.16
CA GLU A 441 -1.99 15.10 -15.09
C GLU A 441 -1.15 16.38 -15.16
N GLY A 442 0.10 16.33 -14.74
CA GLY A 442 1.01 17.48 -14.74
C GLY A 442 1.52 17.83 -16.12
N GLY A 443 1.84 16.82 -16.91
CA GLY A 443 2.33 17.02 -18.29
C GLY A 443 3.49 18.02 -18.32
N SER A 444 3.43 18.98 -19.25
CA SER A 444 4.47 20.01 -19.38
C SER A 444 4.56 20.99 -18.20
N ALA A 445 3.56 21.03 -17.31
CA ALA A 445 3.61 21.95 -16.18
C ALA A 445 4.58 21.51 -15.07
N ILE A 446 4.95 20.23 -15.06
CA ILE A 446 5.90 19.67 -14.10
C ILE A 446 7.27 19.37 -14.71
N GLU A 447 7.47 19.66 -16.01
CA GLU A 447 8.77 19.44 -16.66
C GLU A 447 9.86 20.22 -15.92
N GLY A 448 10.96 19.57 -15.58
CA GLY A 448 12.02 20.15 -14.74
C GLY A 448 11.75 20.13 -13.22
N MET A 449 10.60 19.57 -12.76
CA MET A 449 10.37 19.40 -11.33
C MET A 449 11.32 18.35 -10.75
N VAL A 450 11.99 18.68 -9.65
CA VAL A 450 12.95 17.80 -8.98
C VAL A 450 12.40 17.29 -7.66
N LEU A 451 12.47 15.98 -7.46
CA LEU A 451 12.03 15.31 -6.24
C LEU A 451 13.20 14.58 -5.56
N ALA A 452 13.28 14.69 -4.24
CA ALA A 452 14.14 13.84 -3.41
C ALA A 452 13.38 12.57 -3.04
N ILE A 453 13.95 11.40 -3.34
CA ILE A 453 13.32 10.10 -3.12
C ILE A 453 14.28 9.11 -2.47
N PRO A 454 13.79 8.10 -1.69
CA PRO A 454 14.66 7.17 -0.97
C PRO A 454 15.54 6.30 -1.87
N TRP A 455 15.08 5.99 -3.05
CA TRP A 455 15.79 5.16 -4.03
C TRP A 455 15.41 5.57 -5.44
N SER A 456 16.40 5.63 -6.33
CA SER A 456 16.19 5.89 -7.76
C SER A 456 16.63 4.69 -8.60
N TRP A 457 15.88 4.44 -9.66
CA TRP A 457 16.20 3.37 -10.61
C TRP A 457 17.52 3.64 -11.33
N SER A 458 18.40 2.63 -11.40
CA SER A 458 19.62 2.65 -12.22
C SER A 458 19.76 1.33 -12.98
N PRO A 459 20.18 1.35 -14.26
CA PRO A 459 20.36 0.11 -15.03
C PRO A 459 21.50 -0.77 -14.50
N GLU A 460 22.42 -0.24 -13.72
CA GLU A 460 23.51 -0.97 -13.09
C GLU A 460 23.11 -1.61 -11.75
N ASP A 461 22.00 -1.19 -11.16
CA ASP A 461 21.51 -1.73 -9.90
C ASP A 461 20.92 -3.14 -10.10
N PRO A 462 21.46 -4.18 -9.42
CA PRO A 462 20.95 -5.55 -9.54
C PRO A 462 19.47 -5.69 -9.19
N PHE A 463 18.98 -4.93 -8.20
CA PHE A 463 17.56 -4.92 -7.83
C PHE A 463 16.71 -4.30 -8.94
N ALA A 464 17.17 -3.19 -9.54
CA ALA A 464 16.47 -2.57 -10.66
C ALA A 464 16.35 -3.53 -11.85
N GLN A 465 17.41 -4.27 -12.17
CA GLN A 465 17.41 -5.29 -13.24
C GLN A 465 16.45 -6.44 -12.92
N GLN A 466 16.51 -6.98 -11.71
CA GLN A 466 15.66 -8.09 -11.28
C GLN A 466 14.18 -7.68 -11.24
N SER A 467 13.88 -6.52 -10.65
CA SER A 467 12.51 -6.02 -10.58
C SER A 467 11.96 -5.69 -11.98
N ALA A 468 12.77 -5.11 -12.86
CA ALA A 468 12.37 -4.84 -14.23
C ALA A 468 12.08 -6.13 -15.02
N ALA A 469 12.85 -7.21 -14.79
CA ALA A 469 12.60 -8.51 -15.40
C ALA A 469 11.26 -9.12 -14.92
N MET A 470 10.94 -8.98 -13.63
CA MET A 470 9.71 -9.53 -13.07
C MET A 470 8.47 -8.71 -13.46
N TRP A 471 8.58 -7.39 -13.51
CA TRP A 471 7.48 -6.45 -13.69
C TRP A 471 7.41 -5.83 -15.09
N GLN A 472 8.30 -6.23 -15.99
CA GLN A 472 8.38 -5.75 -17.37
C GLN A 472 8.48 -4.22 -17.50
N GLY A 473 9.12 -3.57 -16.52
CA GLY A 473 9.26 -2.12 -16.47
C GLY A 473 10.01 -1.63 -15.24
N ARG A 474 10.23 -0.32 -15.19
CA ARG A 474 10.84 0.33 -14.03
C ARG A 474 9.87 0.28 -12.84
N VAL A 475 10.41 0.11 -11.65
CA VAL A 475 9.66 0.18 -10.38
C VAL A 475 10.02 1.44 -9.61
N SER A 476 9.19 1.81 -8.65
CA SER A 476 9.40 2.98 -7.81
C SER A 476 10.21 2.67 -6.56
N TRP A 477 10.60 3.73 -5.85
CA TRP A 477 11.24 3.63 -4.54
C TRP A 477 10.37 2.86 -3.52
N ARG A 478 9.03 2.92 -3.65
CA ARG A 478 8.11 2.17 -2.79
C ARG A 478 8.26 0.66 -2.95
N THR A 479 8.52 0.22 -4.16
CA THR A 479 8.84 -1.21 -4.43
C THR A 479 10.15 -1.61 -3.77
N ALA A 480 11.18 -0.76 -3.83
CA ALA A 480 12.47 -1.03 -3.21
C ALA A 480 12.38 -1.07 -1.68
N THR A 481 11.73 -0.10 -1.06
CA THR A 481 11.56 -0.08 0.40
C THR A 481 10.66 -1.19 0.92
N ALA A 482 9.62 -1.56 0.16
CA ALA A 482 8.75 -2.69 0.52
C ALA A 482 9.47 -4.03 0.36
N PHE A 483 10.35 -4.15 -0.64
CA PHE A 483 11.24 -5.29 -0.77
C PHE A 483 12.15 -5.41 0.46
N ASP A 484 12.83 -4.34 0.86
CA ASP A 484 13.70 -4.33 2.03
C ASP A 484 12.95 -4.65 3.34
N ALA A 485 11.73 -4.11 3.51
CA ALA A 485 10.89 -4.43 4.64
C ALA A 485 10.53 -5.92 4.70
N THR A 486 10.24 -6.50 3.53
CA THR A 486 9.90 -7.91 3.43
C THR A 486 11.12 -8.79 3.63
N GLU A 487 12.29 -8.43 3.08
CA GLU A 487 13.57 -9.14 3.29
C GLU A 487 13.98 -9.14 4.77
N ALA A 488 13.74 -8.04 5.49
CA ALA A 488 14.00 -7.99 6.92
C ALA A 488 13.15 -9.02 7.69
N LEU A 489 11.84 -9.08 7.41
CA LEU A 489 10.97 -10.10 7.99
C LEU A 489 11.37 -11.51 7.50
N ALA A 490 11.63 -11.69 6.21
CA ALA A 490 12.06 -12.95 5.63
C ALA A 490 13.35 -13.48 6.31
N GLY A 491 14.30 -12.59 6.58
CA GLY A 491 15.50 -12.91 7.36
C GLY A 491 15.21 -13.42 8.77
N ALA A 492 14.27 -12.73 9.46
CA ALA A 492 13.84 -13.14 10.80
C ALA A 492 13.05 -14.45 10.79
N LEU A 493 12.35 -14.75 9.69
CA LEU A 493 11.64 -16.00 9.51
C LEU A 493 12.58 -17.18 9.15
N LYS A 494 13.75 -16.94 8.54
CA LYS A 494 14.74 -17.98 8.25
C LYS A 494 15.33 -18.50 9.55
N ARG A 495 15.41 -19.83 9.72
CA ARG A 495 16.04 -20.45 10.88
C ARG A 495 17.54 -20.62 10.63
N GLN A 496 18.34 -20.32 11.68
CA GLN A 496 19.79 -20.51 11.58
C GLN A 496 20.27 -21.86 12.14
N ASN A 497 19.52 -22.49 13.05
CA ASN A 497 19.94 -23.76 13.69
C ASN A 497 18.74 -24.69 13.94
N ASP A 498 18.92 -25.97 13.63
CA ASP A 498 17.92 -27.04 13.85
C ASP A 498 17.74 -27.43 15.34
N ASN A 499 18.49 -26.82 16.28
CA ASN A 499 18.55 -27.21 17.70
C ASN A 499 17.77 -26.27 18.63
N GLU A 500 16.99 -25.31 18.10
CA GLU A 500 16.18 -24.45 18.96
C GLU A 500 14.84 -25.12 19.30
N ASP A 501 14.69 -25.57 20.55
CA ASP A 501 13.52 -26.28 21.07
C ASP A 501 12.22 -25.46 21.12
N GLY A 502 12.24 -24.18 20.76
CA GLY A 502 11.09 -23.28 20.68
C GLY A 502 10.62 -23.08 19.24
N GLY A 503 9.35 -23.33 18.94
CA GLY A 503 8.73 -22.96 17.65
C GLY A 503 8.89 -21.47 17.37
N LEU A 504 8.99 -21.08 16.09
CA LEU A 504 9.00 -19.67 15.68
C LEU A 504 7.71 -18.98 16.16
N ASN A 505 7.86 -17.89 16.88
CA ASN A 505 6.76 -17.06 17.39
C ASN A 505 7.09 -15.58 17.25
N ARG A 506 6.12 -14.70 17.54
CA ARG A 506 6.29 -13.24 17.43
C ARG A 506 7.49 -12.70 18.22
N ALA A 507 7.69 -13.19 19.46
CA ALA A 507 8.78 -12.72 20.29
C ALA A 507 10.14 -13.07 19.68
N GLU A 508 10.28 -14.24 19.10
CA GLU A 508 11.48 -14.67 18.41
C GLU A 508 11.74 -13.84 17.15
N VAL A 509 10.69 -13.54 16.35
CA VAL A 509 10.80 -12.64 15.18
C VAL A 509 11.29 -11.26 15.60
N VAL A 510 10.72 -10.68 16.67
CA VAL A 510 11.18 -9.40 17.24
C VAL A 510 12.65 -9.45 17.61
N ASN A 511 13.08 -10.50 18.33
CA ASN A 511 14.48 -10.63 18.79
C ASN A 511 15.45 -10.72 17.60
N ARG A 512 15.11 -11.48 16.56
CA ARG A 512 15.96 -11.63 15.36
C ARG A 512 16.04 -10.35 14.56
N LEU A 513 14.92 -9.66 14.39
CA LEU A 513 14.90 -8.35 13.74
C LEU A 513 15.76 -7.33 14.47
N ARG A 514 15.77 -7.33 15.81
CA ARG A 514 16.63 -6.44 16.60
C ARG A 514 18.12 -6.77 16.46
N GLN A 515 18.46 -8.04 16.39
CA GLN A 515 19.84 -8.48 16.19
C GLN A 515 20.37 -8.15 14.79
N GLY A 516 19.48 -8.08 13.80
CA GLY A 516 19.80 -7.74 12.41
C GLY A 516 19.78 -6.23 12.10
N GLN A 517 19.72 -5.35 13.11
CA GLN A 517 19.73 -3.90 12.88
C GLN A 517 21.16 -3.35 12.64
N PRO A 518 21.32 -2.32 11.79
CA PRO A 518 20.30 -1.71 10.94
C PRO A 518 19.86 -2.64 9.79
N ILE A 519 18.61 -2.49 9.33
CA ILE A 519 18.14 -3.20 8.13
C ILE A 519 19.02 -2.74 6.97
N SER A 520 19.75 -3.67 6.37
CA SER A 520 20.52 -3.43 5.16
C SER A 520 19.72 -3.93 3.96
N GLY A 521 19.60 -3.14 2.92
CA GLY A 521 18.84 -3.48 1.74
C GLY A 521 19.17 -2.60 0.55
N VAL A 522 18.30 -2.56 -0.41
CA VAL A 522 18.46 -1.82 -1.67
C VAL A 522 18.27 -0.32 -1.45
N ALA A 523 17.18 0.05 -0.77
CA ALA A 523 16.88 1.44 -0.40
C ALA A 523 17.40 1.77 1.00
N ALA A 524 17.71 0.77 1.81
CA ALA A 524 18.20 0.92 3.19
C ALA A 524 19.74 0.92 3.28
N ASP A 525 20.46 1.15 2.18
CA ASP A 525 21.92 1.23 2.22
C ASP A 525 22.37 2.53 2.88
N PHE A 526 22.90 2.41 4.10
CA PHE A 526 23.44 3.54 4.87
C PHE A 526 24.54 4.30 4.12
N ASN A 527 25.33 3.61 3.30
CA ASN A 527 26.41 4.24 2.52
C ASN A 527 25.85 5.15 1.41
N VAL A 528 24.74 4.78 0.79
CA VAL A 528 24.04 5.61 -0.20
C VAL A 528 23.51 6.87 0.47
N PHE A 529 22.89 6.75 1.65
CA PHE A 529 22.44 7.92 2.41
C PHE A 529 23.57 8.84 2.89
N ALA A 530 24.75 8.28 3.15
CA ALA A 530 25.93 9.09 3.49
C ALA A 530 26.40 9.98 2.32
N GLN A 531 26.09 9.59 1.08
CA GLN A 531 26.42 10.34 -0.14
C GLN A 531 25.33 11.34 -0.57
N GLY A 532 24.18 11.38 0.10
CA GLY A 532 23.02 12.23 -0.21
C GLY A 532 21.80 11.41 -0.62
N ILE A 533 20.64 12.05 -0.58
CA ILE A 533 19.39 11.44 -1.04
C ILE A 533 19.32 11.54 -2.57
N PRO A 534 18.98 10.45 -3.28
CA PRO A 534 18.80 10.48 -4.72
C PRO A 534 17.77 11.53 -5.15
N LEU A 535 18.07 12.22 -6.23
CA LEU A 535 17.17 13.17 -6.88
C LEU A 535 16.69 12.61 -8.22
N VAL A 536 15.45 12.91 -8.55
CA VAL A 536 14.87 12.63 -9.86
C VAL A 536 14.22 13.87 -10.43
N GLU A 537 14.26 14.00 -11.75
CA GLU A 537 13.67 15.10 -12.49
C GLU A 537 12.51 14.59 -13.37
N ALA A 538 11.42 15.34 -13.42
CA ALA A 538 10.34 15.09 -14.36
C ALA A 538 10.76 15.52 -15.76
N VAL A 539 10.98 14.54 -16.64
CA VAL A 539 11.43 14.78 -18.03
C VAL A 539 10.41 14.22 -19.02
N ARG A 540 10.37 14.85 -20.20
CA ARG A 540 9.58 14.33 -21.32
C ARG A 540 10.29 13.12 -21.94
N GLY A 541 9.59 12.00 -22.11
CA GLY A 541 10.13 10.79 -22.71
C GLY A 541 9.23 9.58 -22.58
N GLU A 542 9.63 8.50 -23.25
CA GLU A 542 8.99 7.20 -23.13
C GLU A 542 9.39 6.46 -21.83
N GLY A 543 8.60 5.47 -21.43
CA GLY A 543 8.89 4.65 -20.23
C GLY A 543 8.32 5.21 -18.93
N GLY A 544 7.48 6.26 -18.99
CA GLY A 544 6.62 6.70 -17.90
C GLY A 544 5.38 5.81 -17.72
N PRO A 545 4.50 6.17 -16.78
CA PRO A 545 3.24 5.45 -16.57
C PRO A 545 2.34 5.52 -17.81
N SER A 546 1.51 4.49 -17.99
CA SER A 546 0.54 4.46 -19.12
C SER A 546 -0.32 5.72 -19.12
N GLY A 547 -0.39 6.38 -20.28
CA GLY A 547 -1.10 7.66 -20.44
C GLY A 547 -0.25 8.91 -20.19
N SER A 548 1.05 8.77 -19.83
CA SER A 548 1.98 9.90 -19.72
C SER A 548 3.05 9.88 -20.80
N ASN A 549 3.43 11.06 -21.28
CA ASN A 549 4.65 11.28 -22.07
C ASN A 549 5.80 11.80 -21.19
N TYR A 550 5.65 11.71 -19.88
CA TYR A 550 6.62 12.16 -18.89
C TYR A 550 7.00 11.00 -17.97
N ARG A 551 8.23 11.03 -17.47
CA ARG A 551 8.76 10.10 -16.49
C ARG A 551 9.69 10.83 -15.52
N PHE A 552 10.00 10.21 -14.40
CA PHE A 552 11.08 10.66 -13.52
C PHE A 552 12.37 9.96 -13.90
N ASP A 553 13.40 10.73 -14.25
CA ASP A 553 14.75 10.24 -14.49
C ASP A 553 15.68 10.63 -13.34
N PRO A 554 16.61 9.73 -12.95
CA PRO A 554 17.65 10.07 -11.97
C PRO A 554 18.49 11.26 -12.41
N ILE A 555 18.75 12.16 -11.48
CA ILE A 555 19.77 13.21 -11.68
C ILE A 555 21.11 12.64 -11.26
N ASP A 556 22.04 12.52 -12.19
CA ASP A 556 23.38 12.01 -11.89
C ASP A 556 24.19 13.09 -11.16
N ASN A 557 24.34 12.93 -9.84
CA ASN A 557 25.13 13.82 -9.01
C ASN A 557 26.64 13.51 -9.06
N ARG A 558 27.09 12.53 -9.87
CA ARG A 558 28.48 12.04 -9.88
C ARG A 558 29.42 12.80 -10.83
N GLU A 559 28.91 13.67 -11.68
CA GLU A 559 29.73 14.37 -12.70
C GLU A 559 30.46 15.65 -12.24
N THR A 560 30.59 15.92 -10.95
CA THR A 560 31.22 17.16 -10.47
C THR A 560 32.41 16.98 -9.53
N ASN A 561 33.21 15.92 -9.68
CA ASN A 561 34.53 15.77 -9.05
C ASN A 561 35.65 15.61 -10.09
N GLU A 562 35.65 16.46 -11.12
CA GLU A 562 36.85 16.73 -11.92
C GLU A 562 37.30 18.20 -11.75
#